data_8d1b9c950e2389e7eb0915436ac25159
#
_entry.id   8d1b9c950e2389e7eb0915436ac25159
#
_cell.length_a   1.000
_cell.length_b   1.000
_cell.length_c   1.000
_cell.angle_alpha   90.00
_cell.angle_beta   90.00
_cell.angle_gamma   90.00
#
_symmetry.space_group_name_H-M   'P 1'
#
loop_
_entity.id
_entity.type
_entity.pdbx_description
1 polymer ?
#
loop_
_entity_poly.entity_id
_entity_poly.type
_entity_poly.pdbx_seq_one_letter_code
_entity_poly.pdbx_strand_id
1 'polypeptide(L)' 'MTERHIQQIKEQLPVGEKINRMYRAAEGDTRVVTRDKSGNETRYTVKWHPANNTVTIERM' A
#
# COMPACT_ATOMS: atom_id res chain seq x y z
N MET A 1 -2.68 -3.26 10.74
CA MET A 1 -3.06 -3.90 9.47
C MET A 1 -2.70 -5.37 9.53
N THR A 2 -3.59 -6.23 9.08
CA THR A 2 -3.37 -7.66 9.13
C THR A 2 -2.56 -8.13 7.91
N GLU A 3 -2.04 -9.36 8.00
CA GLU A 3 -1.34 -10.00 6.89
C GLU A 3 -2.22 -10.10 5.65
N ARG A 4 -3.51 -10.35 5.85
CA ARG A 4 -4.49 -10.40 4.76
C ARG A 4 -4.55 -9.07 4.01
N HIS A 5 -4.55 -7.94 4.74
CA HIS A 5 -4.58 -6.62 4.13
C HIS A 5 -3.29 -6.35 3.35
N ILE A 6 -2.15 -6.77 3.90
CA ILE A 6 -0.87 -6.62 3.20
C ILE A 6 -0.88 -7.42 1.90
N GLN A 7 -1.45 -8.61 1.91
CA GLN A 7 -1.56 -9.42 0.70
C GLN A 7 -2.45 -8.73 -0.34
N GLN A 8 -3.55 -8.12 0.08
CA GLN A 8 -4.42 -7.36 -0.81
C GLN A 8 -3.68 -6.20 -1.46
N ILE A 9 -2.83 -5.50 -0.69
CA ILE A 9 -2.02 -4.42 -1.23
C ILE A 9 -1.07 -4.94 -2.29
N LYS A 10 -0.39 -6.06 -2.02
CA LYS A 10 0.55 -6.66 -2.96
C LYS A 10 -0.13 -7.03 -4.28
N GLU A 11 -1.37 -7.51 -4.21
CA GLU A 11 -2.12 -7.91 -5.41
C GLU A 11 -2.51 -6.72 -6.28
N GLN A 12 -2.57 -5.52 -5.69
CA GLN A 12 -2.95 -4.30 -6.41
C GLN A 12 -1.75 -3.54 -6.99
N LEU A 13 -0.53 -3.90 -6.58
CA LEU A 13 0.66 -3.21 -7.04
C LEU A 13 0.98 -3.55 -8.50
N PRO A 14 1.51 -2.59 -9.27
CA PRO A 14 1.99 -2.88 -10.62
C PRO A 14 3.09 -3.94 -10.60
N VAL A 15 3.21 -4.65 -11.72
CA VAL A 15 4.25 -5.67 -11.87
C VAL A 15 5.63 -5.03 -11.69
N GLY A 16 6.46 -5.67 -10.88
CA GLY A 16 7.82 -5.21 -10.63
C GLY A 16 7.99 -4.29 -9.44
N GLU A 17 6.89 -3.81 -8.86
CA GLU A 17 6.96 -3.03 -7.62
C GLU A 17 6.86 -3.93 -6.40
N LYS A 18 7.67 -3.62 -5.39
CA LYS A 18 7.64 -4.32 -4.12
C LYS A 18 7.50 -3.33 -2.99
N ILE A 19 6.84 -3.74 -1.91
CA ILE A 19 6.70 -2.90 -0.72
C ILE A 19 8.08 -2.71 -0.11
N ASN A 20 8.50 -1.44 0.00
CA ASN A 20 9.74 -1.08 0.65
C ASN A 20 9.50 -0.79 2.14
N ARG A 21 8.44 -0.06 2.43
CA ARG A 21 8.06 0.24 3.82
C ARG A 21 6.62 0.69 3.88
N MET A 22 6.06 0.64 5.09
CA MET A 22 4.73 1.15 5.39
C MET A 22 4.82 2.01 6.64
N TYR A 23 4.04 3.09 6.68
CA TYR A 23 4.02 3.96 7.84
C TYR A 23 2.67 4.64 7.96
N ARG A 24 2.40 5.20 9.15
CA ARG A 24 1.18 5.98 9.37
C ARG A 24 1.54 7.46 9.23
N ALA A 25 0.80 8.15 8.34
CA ALA A 25 0.98 9.57 8.16
C ALA A 25 0.39 10.36 9.34
N ALA A 26 0.75 11.64 9.43
CA ALA A 26 0.32 12.50 10.53
C ALA A 26 -1.20 12.59 10.65
N GLU A 27 -1.91 12.57 9.52
CA GLU A 27 -3.38 12.59 9.50
C GLU A 27 -4.02 11.24 9.81
N GLY A 28 -3.23 10.21 10.08
CA GLY A 28 -3.73 8.91 10.48
C GLY A 28 -3.87 7.89 9.36
N ASP A 29 -3.65 8.30 8.12
CA ASP A 29 -3.72 7.38 6.98
C ASP A 29 -2.49 6.48 6.95
N THR A 30 -2.69 5.24 6.51
CA THR A 30 -1.57 4.34 6.25
C THR A 30 -1.02 4.61 4.86
N ARG A 31 0.31 4.71 4.77
CA ARG A 31 1.02 4.94 3.53
C ARG A 31 1.93 3.76 3.22
N VAL A 32 2.02 3.44 1.93
CA VAL A 32 2.90 2.38 1.44
C VAL A 32 3.89 3.02 0.47
N VAL A 33 5.16 2.74 0.67
CA VAL A 33 6.22 3.15 -0.26
C VAL A 33 6.72 1.90 -0.95
N THR A 34 6.69 1.91 -2.28
CA THR A 34 7.16 0.78 -3.08
C THR A 34 8.42 1.17 -3.82
N ARG A 35 9.15 0.15 -4.27
CA ARG A 35 10.34 0.34 -5.08
C ARG A 35 10.31 -0.65 -6.24
N ASP A 36 10.63 -0.18 -7.44
CA ASP A 36 10.73 -1.05 -8.60
C ASP A 36 12.18 -1.51 -8.83
N LYS A 37 12.39 -2.28 -9.91
CA LYS A 37 13.72 -2.82 -10.21
C LYS A 37 14.76 -1.75 -10.55
N SER A 38 14.29 -0.59 -11.00
CA SER A 38 15.16 0.54 -11.33
C SER A 38 15.47 1.40 -10.11
N GLY A 39 14.90 1.08 -8.94
CA GLY A 39 15.10 1.84 -7.73
C GLY A 39 14.16 3.02 -7.56
N ASN A 40 13.19 3.20 -8.45
CA ASN A 40 12.22 4.28 -8.33
C ASN A 40 11.21 3.96 -7.25
N GLU A 41 10.91 4.96 -6.41
CA GLU A 41 9.92 4.82 -5.35
C GLU A 41 8.60 5.41 -5.78
N THR A 42 7.51 4.76 -5.37
CA THR A 42 6.15 5.26 -5.55
C THR A 42 5.45 5.20 -4.20
N ARG A 43 4.59 6.18 -3.94
CA ARG A 43 3.86 6.25 -2.68
C ARG A 43 2.38 6.10 -2.94
N TYR A 44 1.73 5.34 -2.04
CA TYR A 44 0.30 5.08 -2.11
C TYR A 44 -0.34 5.36 -0.77
N THR A 45 -1.59 5.81 -0.79
CA THR A 45 -2.44 5.88 0.39
C THR A 45 -3.28 4.62 0.44
N VAL A 46 -3.34 3.97 1.60
CA VAL A 46 -4.16 2.78 1.81
C VAL A 46 -5.52 3.22 2.33
N LYS A 47 -6.59 2.77 1.68
CA LYS A 47 -7.95 3.04 2.10
C LYS A 47 -8.62 1.76 2.57
N TRP A 48 -9.17 1.79 3.77
CA TRP A 48 -9.87 0.66 4.35
C TRP A 48 -11.36 0.78 4.09
N HIS A 49 -11.97 -0.35 3.73
CA HIS A 49 -13.40 -0.46 3.47
C HIS A 49 -14.01 -1.40 4.51
N PRO A 50 -14.62 -0.85 5.58
CA PRO A 50 -15.12 -1.67 6.69
C PRO A 50 -16.27 -2.60 6.30
N ALA A 51 -17.04 -2.25 5.28
CA ALA A 51 -18.20 -3.04 4.88
C ALA A 51 -17.83 -4.48 4.49
N ASN A 52 -16.68 -4.67 3.86
CA ASN A 52 -16.20 -6.00 3.45
C ASN A 52 -14.80 -6.31 3.98
N ASN A 53 -14.28 -5.46 4.86
CA ASN A 53 -12.96 -5.62 5.50
C ASN A 53 -11.84 -5.78 4.47
N THR A 54 -11.86 -4.96 3.44
CA THR A 54 -10.81 -4.94 2.41
C THR A 54 -10.08 -3.62 2.41
N VAL A 55 -8.93 -3.58 1.73
CA VAL A 55 -8.18 -2.34 1.55
C VAL A 55 -7.91 -2.12 0.07
N THR A 56 -7.85 -0.86 -0.33
CA THR A 56 -7.44 -0.45 -1.67
C THR A 56 -6.32 0.56 -1.55
N ILE A 57 -5.57 0.75 -2.63
CA ILE A 57 -4.49 1.72 -2.65
C ILE A 57 -4.77 2.77 -3.72
N GLU A 58 -4.35 3.99 -3.43
CA GLU A 58 -4.41 5.10 -4.38
C GLU A 58 -3.02 5.72 -4.49
N ARG A 59 -2.56 5.91 -5.71
CA ARG A 59 -1.28 6.56 -5.95
C ARG A 59 -1.38 8.04 -5.54
N MET A 60 -0.38 8.49 -4.83
CA MET A 60 -0.30 9.89 -4.39
C MET A 60 0.21 10.79 -5.50
#